data_58a2bba04d49e0abe06f8678472ade0a
#
_entry.id   58a2bba04d49e0abe06f8678472ade0a
#
_cell.length_a   1.000
_cell.length_b   1.000
_cell.length_c   1.000
_cell.angle_alpha   90.00
_cell.angle_beta   90.00
_cell.angle_gamma   90.00
#
_symmetry.space_group_name_H-M   'P 1'
#
loop_
_entity.id
_entity.type
_entity.pdbx_description
1 polymer ?
#
loop_
_entity_poly.entity_id
_entity_poly.type
_entity_poly.pdbx_seq_one_letter_code
_entity_poly.pdbx_strand_id
1 'polypeptide(L)'
;MKIVVTPPAFYKSEALKFKLSSLFPNTVYNQNTDYLSGAELLNFLKDADAAIIGRDPVTQDTLDALPQLKMISKYGVGLDNLDLNAIKQRGIELALTKGINKRSVAELTLSFMIGLCHNIFISAERMKRGEWIREGGQNLSGKTIGIIGCGNVGKEVIKILKPFGCKILINDIEDRSKFCLKQGAIE
;
A
#
# COMPACT_ATOMS: atom_id res chain seq x y z
N MET A 1 21.54 -18.04 -8.00
CA MET A 1 20.25 -17.34 -8.03
C MET A 1 20.53 -15.84 -8.12
N LYS A 2 20.03 -15.19 -9.16
CA LYS A 2 20.13 -13.74 -9.36
C LYS A 2 18.82 -13.10 -8.91
N ILE A 3 18.92 -12.19 -7.95
CA ILE A 3 17.76 -11.42 -7.47
C ILE A 3 17.88 -9.98 -7.95
N VAL A 4 16.79 -9.43 -8.41
CA VAL A 4 16.69 -8.02 -8.78
C VAL A 4 15.62 -7.29 -7.99
N VAL A 5 15.84 -6.01 -7.72
CA VAL A 5 14.96 -5.18 -6.89
C VAL A 5 14.61 -3.92 -7.66
N THR A 6 13.37 -3.78 -8.10
CA THR A 6 12.93 -2.64 -8.90
C THR A 6 12.49 -1.43 -8.08
N PRO A 7 11.89 -1.54 -6.85
CA PRO A 7 11.36 -0.38 -6.14
C PRO A 7 12.43 0.60 -5.69
N PRO A 8 12.39 1.87 -6.11
CA PRO A 8 13.35 2.89 -5.65
C PRO A 8 13.35 3.08 -4.13
N ALA A 9 12.18 2.96 -3.50
CA ALA A 9 12.05 3.09 -2.04
C ALA A 9 12.77 1.96 -1.28
N PHE A 10 12.89 0.76 -1.87
CA PHE A 10 13.67 -0.33 -1.30
C PHE A 10 15.17 0.01 -1.32
N TYR A 11 15.66 0.50 -2.45
CA TYR A 11 17.07 0.90 -2.62
C TYR A 11 17.48 2.02 -1.66
N LYS A 12 16.57 2.98 -1.38
CA LYS A 12 16.82 4.08 -0.42
C LYS A 12 16.90 3.62 1.03
N SER A 13 16.46 2.40 1.35
CA SER A 13 16.50 1.85 2.71
C SER A 13 17.77 1.04 2.94
N GLU A 14 18.73 1.63 3.65
CA GLU A 14 20.00 0.93 4.00
C GLU A 14 19.73 -0.37 4.77
N ALA A 15 18.75 -0.36 5.67
CA ALA A 15 18.39 -1.55 6.47
C ALA A 15 17.87 -2.71 5.58
N LEU A 16 17.03 -2.41 4.59
CA LEU A 16 16.52 -3.44 3.66
C LEU A 16 17.62 -3.94 2.74
N LYS A 17 18.45 -3.04 2.21
CA LYS A 17 19.61 -3.42 1.39
C LYS A 17 20.56 -4.34 2.16
N PHE A 18 20.95 -3.92 3.35
CA PHE A 18 21.85 -4.70 4.20
C PHE A 18 21.28 -6.10 4.46
N LYS A 19 20.02 -6.18 4.88
CA LYS A 19 19.36 -7.46 5.17
C LYS A 19 19.26 -8.36 3.94
N LEU A 20 18.92 -7.82 2.77
CA LEU A 20 18.80 -8.62 1.56
C LEU A 20 20.17 -9.05 1.03
N SER A 21 21.15 -8.15 0.97
CA SER A 21 22.49 -8.44 0.48
C SER A 21 23.27 -9.40 1.39
N SER A 22 22.97 -9.43 2.69
CA SER A 22 23.57 -10.42 3.60
C SER A 22 23.11 -11.85 3.32
N LEU A 23 21.89 -12.02 2.79
CA LEU A 23 21.34 -13.32 2.40
C LEU A 23 21.65 -13.65 0.93
N PHE A 24 21.67 -12.63 0.07
CA PHE A 24 21.85 -12.75 -1.38
C PHE A 24 22.83 -11.68 -1.89
N PRO A 25 24.15 -11.92 -1.77
CA PRO A 25 25.18 -10.92 -2.09
C PRO A 25 25.15 -10.40 -3.53
N ASN A 26 24.67 -11.21 -4.47
CA ASN A 26 24.59 -10.86 -5.90
C ASN A 26 23.27 -10.17 -6.27
N THR A 27 22.59 -9.52 -5.31
CA THR A 27 21.37 -8.77 -5.59
C THR A 27 21.66 -7.48 -6.36
N VAL A 28 20.91 -7.25 -7.42
CA VAL A 28 20.99 -6.02 -8.25
C VAL A 28 19.81 -5.11 -7.92
N TYR A 29 20.09 -3.84 -7.71
CA TYR A 29 19.10 -2.84 -7.31
C TYR A 29 18.89 -1.81 -8.41
N ASN A 30 17.62 -1.43 -8.65
CA ASN A 30 17.31 -0.24 -9.40
C ASN A 30 17.76 1.00 -8.60
N GLN A 31 18.72 1.73 -9.14
CA GLN A 31 19.27 2.94 -8.52
C GLN A 31 18.59 4.22 -9.01
N ASN A 32 17.67 4.12 -9.99
CA ASN A 32 16.89 5.24 -10.49
C ASN A 32 15.90 5.73 -9.43
N THR A 33 15.39 6.94 -9.63
CA THR A 33 14.34 7.51 -8.78
C THR A 33 12.95 7.00 -9.14
N ASP A 34 12.80 6.45 -10.34
CA ASP A 34 11.52 6.05 -10.92
C ASP A 34 11.36 4.54 -11.03
N TYR A 35 10.12 4.11 -11.16
CA TYR A 35 9.77 2.73 -11.47
C TYR A 35 10.08 2.43 -12.94
N LEU A 36 10.47 1.20 -13.20
CA LEU A 36 10.84 0.76 -14.53
C LEU A 36 9.60 0.33 -15.34
N SER A 37 9.66 0.48 -16.65
CA SER A 37 8.60 0.03 -17.58
C SER A 37 9.15 -0.33 -18.94
N GLY A 38 8.36 -1.04 -19.76
CA GLY A 38 8.70 -1.40 -21.12
C GLY A 38 10.07 -2.07 -21.27
N ALA A 39 10.86 -1.62 -22.23
CA ALA A 39 12.17 -2.20 -22.54
C ALA A 39 13.17 -2.07 -21.38
N GLU A 40 13.09 -1.00 -20.61
CA GLU A 40 13.97 -0.80 -19.45
C GLU A 40 13.71 -1.86 -18.38
N LEU A 41 12.44 -2.12 -18.05
CA LEU A 41 12.05 -3.17 -17.13
C LEU A 41 12.52 -4.55 -17.62
N LEU A 42 12.28 -4.86 -18.89
CA LEU A 42 12.70 -6.13 -19.49
C LEU A 42 14.22 -6.34 -19.40
N ASN A 43 15.01 -5.32 -19.77
CA ASN A 43 16.47 -5.39 -19.68
C ASN A 43 16.94 -5.58 -18.24
N PHE A 44 16.27 -4.95 -17.28
CA PHE A 44 16.62 -5.07 -15.85
C PHE A 44 16.31 -6.46 -15.29
N LEU A 45 15.20 -7.09 -15.75
CA LEU A 45 14.75 -8.42 -15.30
C LEU A 45 15.37 -9.57 -16.09
N LYS A 46 16.04 -9.31 -17.22
CA LYS A 46 16.44 -10.28 -18.25
C LYS A 46 17.07 -11.57 -17.75
N ASP A 47 17.93 -11.51 -16.73
CA ASP A 47 18.63 -12.70 -16.22
C ASP A 47 18.25 -13.00 -14.76
N ALA A 48 17.12 -12.49 -14.28
CA ALA A 48 16.69 -12.67 -12.91
C ALA A 48 16.00 -14.03 -12.69
N ASP A 49 16.41 -14.75 -11.67
CA ASP A 49 15.66 -15.90 -11.16
C ASP A 49 14.48 -15.49 -10.30
N ALA A 50 14.65 -14.38 -9.55
CA ALA A 50 13.62 -13.80 -8.69
C ALA A 50 13.67 -12.28 -8.73
N ALA A 51 12.50 -11.64 -8.57
CA ALA A 51 12.38 -10.20 -8.60
C ALA A 51 11.55 -9.67 -7.40
N ILE A 52 12.03 -8.59 -6.78
CA ILE A 52 11.22 -7.78 -5.87
C ILE A 52 10.64 -6.65 -6.72
N ILE A 53 9.31 -6.66 -6.91
CA ILE A 53 8.60 -5.75 -7.81
C ILE A 53 7.77 -4.74 -7.00
N GLY A 54 7.88 -3.47 -7.36
CA GLY A 54 7.09 -2.38 -6.80
C GLY A 54 5.82 -2.10 -7.60
N ARG A 55 5.79 -0.95 -8.26
CA ARG A 55 4.70 -0.49 -9.11
C ARG A 55 4.98 -0.69 -10.60
N ASP A 56 6.07 -1.35 -10.92
CA ASP A 56 6.49 -1.66 -12.28
C ASP A 56 5.46 -2.61 -12.93
N PRO A 57 5.00 -2.35 -14.17
CA PRO A 57 3.97 -3.14 -14.82
C PRO A 57 4.55 -4.48 -15.32
N VAL A 58 4.05 -5.58 -14.76
CA VAL A 58 4.43 -6.94 -15.19
C VAL A 58 3.24 -7.57 -15.90
N THR A 59 3.26 -7.45 -17.23
CA THR A 59 2.22 -7.95 -18.14
C THR A 59 2.54 -9.38 -18.62
N GLN A 60 1.61 -9.98 -19.36
CA GLN A 60 1.84 -11.24 -20.07
C GLN A 60 3.09 -11.15 -20.94
N ASP A 61 3.20 -10.11 -21.79
CA ASP A 61 4.35 -9.92 -22.69
C ASP A 61 5.68 -9.81 -21.93
N THR A 62 5.65 -9.11 -20.77
CA THR A 62 6.81 -9.03 -19.89
C THR A 62 7.26 -10.41 -19.43
N LEU A 63 6.31 -11.22 -18.99
CA LEU A 63 6.61 -12.56 -18.47
C LEU A 63 7.05 -13.50 -19.60
N ASP A 64 6.49 -13.40 -20.79
CA ASP A 64 6.87 -14.24 -21.95
C ASP A 64 8.32 -14.00 -22.38
N ALA A 65 8.82 -12.79 -22.20
CA ALA A 65 10.21 -12.45 -22.45
C ALA A 65 11.18 -12.89 -21.34
N LEU A 66 10.68 -13.42 -20.21
CA LEU A 66 11.46 -13.77 -19.01
C LEU A 66 11.27 -15.24 -18.62
N PRO A 67 11.65 -16.22 -19.47
CA PRO A 67 11.39 -17.63 -19.20
C PRO A 67 12.07 -18.20 -17.95
N GLN A 68 13.14 -17.56 -17.48
CA GLN A 68 13.92 -17.97 -16.32
C GLN A 68 13.35 -17.47 -14.99
N LEU A 69 12.41 -16.49 -15.00
CA LEU A 69 11.86 -15.90 -13.78
C LEU A 69 10.96 -16.91 -13.05
N LYS A 70 11.29 -17.24 -11.81
CA LYS A 70 10.62 -18.26 -11.00
C LYS A 70 9.79 -17.68 -9.86
N MET A 71 10.13 -16.48 -9.40
CA MET A 71 9.51 -15.88 -8.23
C MET A 71 9.38 -14.36 -8.37
N ILE A 72 8.25 -13.83 -7.96
CA ILE A 72 8.00 -12.40 -7.77
C ILE A 72 7.63 -12.16 -6.31
N SER A 73 8.37 -11.30 -5.63
CA SER A 73 8.03 -10.79 -4.30
C SER A 73 7.48 -9.38 -4.44
N LYS A 74 6.23 -9.17 -4.02
CA LYS A 74 5.58 -7.86 -4.12
C LYS A 74 6.03 -6.93 -3.00
N TYR A 75 6.70 -5.83 -3.35
CA TYR A 75 6.97 -4.72 -2.45
C TYR A 75 5.77 -3.76 -2.45
N GLY A 76 4.82 -4.04 -1.56
CA GLY A 76 3.51 -3.39 -1.47
C GLY A 76 2.40 -4.40 -1.29
N VAL A 77 1.15 -3.96 -1.40
CA VAL A 77 -0.05 -4.80 -1.18
C VAL A 77 -1.02 -4.83 -2.37
N GLY A 78 -0.99 -3.84 -3.25
CA GLY A 78 -1.77 -3.80 -4.49
C GLY A 78 -1.16 -4.71 -5.55
N LEU A 79 -1.98 -5.35 -6.36
CA LEU A 79 -1.58 -6.30 -7.41
C LEU A 79 -2.02 -5.84 -8.81
N ASP A 80 -2.55 -4.64 -8.93
CA ASP A 80 -3.09 -4.04 -10.15
C ASP A 80 -2.07 -3.87 -11.28
N ASN A 81 -0.79 -3.85 -10.94
CA ASN A 81 0.32 -3.79 -11.91
C ASN A 81 0.87 -5.17 -12.32
N LEU A 82 0.28 -6.26 -11.84
CA LEU A 82 0.73 -7.63 -12.13
C LEU A 82 -0.36 -8.41 -12.87
N ASP A 83 -0.01 -9.07 -13.96
CA ASP A 83 -0.89 -10.05 -14.60
C ASP A 83 -0.88 -11.37 -13.82
N LEU A 84 -1.85 -11.50 -12.91
CA LEU A 84 -1.96 -12.66 -12.02
C LEU A 84 -2.28 -13.96 -12.76
N ASN A 85 -2.97 -13.87 -13.91
CA ASN A 85 -3.29 -15.03 -14.72
C ASN A 85 -2.03 -15.58 -15.41
N ALA A 86 -1.26 -14.70 -16.00
CA ALA A 86 0.02 -15.03 -16.61
C ALA A 86 1.02 -15.61 -15.59
N ILE A 87 1.14 -14.98 -14.42
CA ILE A 87 1.99 -15.47 -13.31
C ILE A 87 1.60 -16.90 -12.94
N LYS A 88 0.29 -17.16 -12.77
CA LYS A 88 -0.22 -18.50 -12.42
C LYS A 88 0.01 -19.53 -13.53
N GLN A 89 -0.27 -19.19 -14.79
CA GLN A 89 -0.10 -20.08 -15.94
C GLN A 89 1.36 -20.51 -16.13
N ARG A 90 2.29 -19.62 -15.82
CA ARG A 90 3.73 -19.88 -15.89
C ARG A 90 4.31 -20.55 -14.66
N GLY A 91 3.51 -20.80 -13.62
CA GLY A 91 3.97 -21.40 -12.38
C GLY A 91 4.96 -20.52 -11.60
N ILE A 92 4.92 -19.19 -11.81
CA ILE A 92 5.77 -18.25 -11.07
C ILE A 92 5.20 -18.09 -9.65
N GLU A 93 6.05 -18.26 -8.64
CA GLU A 93 5.65 -18.05 -7.26
C GLU A 93 5.47 -16.56 -6.95
N LEU A 94 4.30 -16.18 -6.41
CA LEU A 94 4.01 -14.81 -5.99
C LEU A 94 3.98 -14.71 -4.46
N ALA A 95 4.99 -14.06 -3.90
CA ALA A 95 5.07 -13.74 -2.48
C ALA A 95 4.44 -12.38 -2.18
N LEU A 96 3.50 -12.34 -1.24
CA LEU A 96 2.78 -11.13 -0.83
C LEU A 96 2.45 -11.19 0.66
N THR A 97 2.74 -10.12 1.40
CA THR A 97 2.27 -9.93 2.77
C THR A 97 1.07 -8.99 2.81
N LYS A 98 -0.13 -9.59 2.80
CA LYS A 98 -1.40 -8.83 2.84
C LYS A 98 -1.52 -7.99 4.11
N GLY A 99 -1.92 -6.72 3.96
CA GLY A 99 -2.22 -5.82 5.07
C GLY A 99 -1.00 -5.35 5.86
N ILE A 100 0.22 -5.52 5.37
CA ILE A 100 1.45 -5.07 6.05
C ILE A 100 1.44 -3.57 6.34
N ASN A 101 0.82 -2.77 5.48
CA ASN A 101 0.72 -1.31 5.59
C ASN A 101 -0.59 -0.81 6.22
N LYS A 102 -1.49 -1.72 6.68
CA LYS A 102 -2.83 -1.35 7.15
C LYS A 102 -2.82 -0.28 8.23
N ARG A 103 -1.86 -0.35 9.16
CA ARG A 103 -1.75 0.60 10.27
C ARG A 103 -1.35 1.99 9.76
N SER A 104 -0.34 2.10 8.93
CA SER A 104 0.11 3.37 8.36
C SER A 104 -0.99 4.06 7.55
N VAL A 105 -1.73 3.29 6.73
CA VAL A 105 -2.85 3.83 5.95
C VAL A 105 -4.01 4.26 6.85
N ALA A 106 -4.32 3.51 7.91
CA ALA A 106 -5.36 3.85 8.86
C ALA A 106 -5.04 5.13 9.65
N GLU A 107 -3.78 5.33 10.05
CA GLU A 107 -3.33 6.56 10.71
C GLU A 107 -3.40 7.77 9.78
N LEU A 108 -3.01 7.61 8.51
CA LEU A 108 -3.18 8.64 7.50
C LEU A 108 -4.66 8.97 7.29
N THR A 109 -5.53 7.97 7.23
CA THR A 109 -6.98 8.17 7.13
C THR A 109 -7.52 8.97 8.32
N LEU A 110 -7.12 8.62 9.54
CA LEU A 110 -7.50 9.36 10.75
C LEU A 110 -7.00 10.81 10.71
N SER A 111 -5.77 11.03 10.22
CA SER A 111 -5.23 12.39 10.11
C SER A 111 -6.04 13.26 9.15
N PHE A 112 -6.51 12.69 8.02
CA PHE A 112 -7.41 13.40 7.11
C PHE A 112 -8.79 13.66 7.75
N MET A 113 -9.36 12.69 8.47
CA MET A 113 -10.63 12.89 9.17
C MET A 113 -10.55 14.06 10.17
N ILE A 114 -9.51 14.08 11.00
CA ILE A 114 -9.27 15.17 11.95
C ILE A 114 -8.98 16.48 11.21
N GLY A 115 -8.15 16.44 10.19
CA GLY A 115 -7.78 17.61 9.40
C GLY A 115 -8.99 18.28 8.71
N LEU A 116 -9.90 17.49 8.18
CA LEU A 116 -11.13 17.98 7.57
C LEU A 116 -12.10 18.53 8.63
N CYS A 117 -12.29 17.82 9.74
CA CYS A 117 -13.16 18.27 10.83
C CYS A 117 -12.70 19.62 11.42
N HIS A 118 -11.42 19.83 11.55
CA HIS A 118 -10.84 21.03 12.16
C HIS A 118 -10.36 22.07 11.15
N ASN A 119 -10.73 21.97 9.89
CA ASN A 119 -10.35 22.92 8.83
C ASN A 119 -8.82 23.14 8.70
N ILE A 120 -7.99 22.13 9.07
CA ILE A 120 -6.53 22.27 9.14
C ILE A 120 -5.96 22.65 7.77
N PHE A 121 -6.42 22.04 6.69
CA PHE A 121 -5.89 22.26 5.34
C PHE A 121 -6.18 23.68 4.84
N ILE A 122 -7.42 24.16 5.03
CA ILE A 122 -7.83 25.53 4.65
C ILE A 122 -7.11 26.54 5.52
N SER A 123 -7.05 26.32 6.83
CA SER A 123 -6.36 27.20 7.76
C SER A 123 -4.88 27.33 7.44
N ALA A 124 -4.21 26.20 7.15
CA ALA A 124 -2.79 26.22 6.77
C ALA A 124 -2.54 27.02 5.48
N GLU A 125 -3.41 26.85 4.47
CA GLU A 125 -3.29 27.57 3.20
C GLU A 125 -3.49 29.08 3.38
N ARG A 126 -4.50 29.49 4.16
CA ARG A 126 -4.77 30.91 4.44
C ARG A 126 -3.68 31.55 5.31
N MET A 127 -3.19 30.83 6.31
CA MET A 127 -2.08 31.32 7.14
C MET A 127 -0.81 31.62 6.33
N LYS A 128 -0.51 30.81 5.31
CA LYS A 128 0.60 31.09 4.37
C LYS A 128 0.43 32.42 3.62
N ARG A 129 -0.82 32.88 3.46
CA ARG A 129 -1.15 34.17 2.86
C ARG A 129 -1.27 35.31 3.87
N GLY A 130 -0.96 35.09 5.15
CA GLY A 130 -1.11 36.07 6.22
C GLY A 130 -2.56 36.24 6.71
N GLU A 131 -3.48 35.35 6.32
CA GLU A 131 -4.88 35.39 6.71
C GLU A 131 -5.13 34.45 7.91
N TRP A 132 -5.67 35.00 9.00
CA TRP A 132 -6.06 34.20 10.14
C TRP A 132 -7.57 33.90 10.12
N ILE A 133 -7.95 32.62 10.04
CA ILE A 133 -9.32 32.14 10.17
C ILE A 133 -9.60 31.80 11.63
N ARG A 134 -10.62 32.43 12.21
CA ARG A 134 -11.11 32.12 13.57
C ARG A 134 -12.31 31.17 13.59
N GLU A 135 -12.86 30.85 12.44
CA GLU A 135 -14.00 29.94 12.31
C GLU A 135 -13.55 28.54 12.71
N GLY A 136 -14.12 28.06 13.81
CA GLY A 136 -13.75 26.75 14.38
C GLY A 136 -14.21 25.57 13.53
N GLY A 137 -13.53 24.46 13.70
CA GLY A 137 -13.97 23.17 13.18
C GLY A 137 -14.94 22.47 14.11
N GLN A 138 -15.16 21.20 13.85
CA GLN A 138 -15.97 20.30 14.66
C GLN A 138 -15.12 19.13 15.19
N ASN A 139 -15.46 18.62 16.37
CA ASN A 139 -14.82 17.42 16.87
C ASN A 139 -15.16 16.20 16.00
N LEU A 140 -14.21 15.33 15.79
CA LEU A 140 -14.43 14.01 15.19
C LEU A 140 -15.21 13.10 16.17
N SER A 141 -15.00 13.27 17.48
CA SER A 141 -15.64 12.50 18.54
C SER A 141 -17.16 12.53 18.42
N GLY A 142 -17.80 11.38 18.58
CA GLY A 142 -19.26 11.22 18.54
C GLY A 142 -19.90 11.30 17.14
N LYS A 143 -19.12 11.56 16.09
CA LYS A 143 -19.68 11.61 14.73
C LYS A 143 -20.05 10.22 14.22
N THR A 144 -20.93 10.21 13.20
CA THR A 144 -21.21 9.00 12.42
C THR A 144 -20.23 8.93 11.26
N ILE A 145 -19.53 7.80 11.15
CA ILE A 145 -18.51 7.52 10.13
C ILE A 145 -18.98 6.36 9.26
N GLY A 146 -19.12 6.61 7.96
CA GLY A 146 -19.37 5.57 6.97
C GLY A 146 -18.06 4.99 6.44
N ILE A 147 -17.95 3.66 6.38
CA ILE A 147 -16.79 2.95 5.86
C ILE A 147 -17.25 2.03 4.72
N ILE A 148 -16.77 2.32 3.51
CA ILE A 148 -16.97 1.48 2.34
C ILE A 148 -15.73 0.60 2.18
N GLY A 149 -15.89 -0.71 2.35
CA GLY A 149 -14.80 -1.67 2.38
C GLY A 149 -14.23 -1.92 3.78
N CYS A 150 -14.62 -3.04 4.40
CA CYS A 150 -14.15 -3.49 5.72
C CYS A 150 -13.09 -4.59 5.59
N GLY A 151 -12.10 -4.37 4.71
CA GLY A 151 -10.91 -5.19 4.55
C GLY A 151 -9.86 -4.93 5.63
N ASN A 152 -8.57 -5.15 5.31
CA ASN A 152 -7.47 -4.96 6.27
C ASN A 152 -7.37 -3.52 6.79
N VAL A 153 -7.51 -2.53 5.89
CA VAL A 153 -7.41 -1.11 6.25
C VAL A 153 -8.68 -0.66 6.99
N GLY A 154 -9.88 -0.92 6.45
CA GLY A 154 -11.15 -0.55 7.08
C GLY A 154 -11.27 -1.07 8.50
N LYS A 155 -10.92 -2.34 8.73
CA LYS A 155 -10.88 -2.93 10.08
C LYS A 155 -9.90 -2.22 11.01
N GLU A 156 -8.76 -1.78 10.52
CA GLU A 156 -7.78 -1.05 11.33
C GLU A 156 -8.26 0.37 11.64
N VAL A 157 -8.89 1.07 10.66
CA VAL A 157 -9.52 2.38 10.87
C VAL A 157 -10.60 2.30 11.97
N ILE A 158 -11.47 1.28 11.94
CA ILE A 158 -12.51 1.08 12.96
C ILE A 158 -11.88 0.95 14.35
N LYS A 159 -10.79 0.20 14.48
CA LYS A 159 -10.11 0.04 15.79
C LYS A 159 -9.54 1.34 16.33
N ILE A 160 -8.91 2.16 15.49
CA ILE A 160 -8.34 3.44 15.92
C ILE A 160 -9.38 4.52 16.18
N LEU A 161 -10.57 4.41 15.57
CA LEU A 161 -11.71 5.30 15.83
C LEU A 161 -12.45 5.00 17.13
N LYS A 162 -12.24 3.82 17.70
CA LYS A 162 -12.96 3.40 18.94
C LYS A 162 -12.87 4.41 20.10
N PRO A 163 -11.69 4.97 20.43
CA PRO A 163 -11.57 5.97 21.51
C PRO A 163 -12.30 7.28 21.23
N PHE A 164 -12.65 7.57 19.97
CA PHE A 164 -13.41 8.78 19.60
C PHE A 164 -14.91 8.65 19.84
N GLY A 165 -15.39 7.46 20.20
CA GLY A 165 -16.84 7.23 20.41
C GLY A 165 -17.70 7.45 19.19
N CYS A 166 -17.15 7.29 18.00
CA CYS A 166 -17.87 7.44 16.74
C CYS A 166 -18.89 6.31 16.53
N LYS A 167 -20.05 6.63 15.96
CA LYS A 167 -20.95 5.62 15.42
C LYS A 167 -20.40 5.16 14.07
N ILE A 168 -20.17 3.87 13.91
CA ILE A 168 -19.56 3.32 12.67
C ILE A 168 -20.64 2.62 11.86
N LEU A 169 -20.79 3.03 10.60
CA LEU A 169 -21.61 2.36 9.58
C LEU A 169 -20.66 1.71 8.57
N ILE A 170 -20.92 0.46 8.22
CA ILE A 170 -20.06 -0.31 7.31
C ILE A 170 -20.87 -0.77 6.10
N ASN A 171 -20.27 -0.71 4.93
CA ASN A 171 -20.73 -1.37 3.73
C ASN A 171 -19.57 -2.16 3.12
N ASP A 172 -19.75 -3.44 2.85
CA ASP A 172 -18.76 -4.32 2.21
C ASP A 172 -19.48 -5.27 1.25
N ILE A 173 -18.76 -5.81 0.27
CA ILE A 173 -19.28 -6.84 -0.64
C ILE A 173 -19.35 -8.22 0.02
N GLU A 174 -18.64 -8.41 1.12
CA GLU A 174 -18.64 -9.62 1.93
C GLU A 174 -19.38 -9.36 3.24
N ASP A 175 -20.06 -10.36 3.77
CA ASP A 175 -20.69 -10.31 5.10
C ASP A 175 -19.67 -9.98 6.19
N ARG A 176 -19.85 -8.87 6.88
CA ARG A 176 -19.01 -8.40 7.98
C ARG A 176 -19.74 -8.42 9.34
N SER A 177 -20.95 -8.94 9.41
CA SER A 177 -21.82 -8.92 10.60
C SER A 177 -21.12 -9.35 11.88
N LYS A 178 -20.35 -10.46 11.83
CA LYS A 178 -19.60 -10.94 13.00
C LYS A 178 -18.54 -9.93 13.49
N PHE A 179 -17.87 -9.26 12.55
CA PHE A 179 -16.89 -8.24 12.88
C PHE A 179 -17.58 -6.98 13.41
N CYS A 180 -18.66 -6.55 12.76
CA CYS A 180 -19.45 -5.39 13.15
C CYS A 180 -19.98 -5.54 14.57
N LEU A 181 -20.57 -6.68 14.90
CA LEU A 181 -21.08 -6.99 16.25
C LEU A 181 -19.97 -6.87 17.30
N LYS A 182 -18.80 -7.45 17.04
CA LYS A 182 -17.64 -7.41 17.95
C LYS A 182 -17.11 -5.98 18.18
N GLN A 183 -17.24 -5.09 17.22
CA GLN A 183 -16.74 -3.71 17.29
C GLN A 183 -17.81 -2.70 17.70
N GLY A 184 -19.08 -3.09 17.80
CA GLY A 184 -20.20 -2.18 18.03
C GLY A 184 -20.49 -1.30 16.80
N ALA A 185 -20.19 -1.81 15.60
CA ALA A 185 -20.48 -1.15 14.34
C ALA A 185 -21.80 -1.69 13.74
N ILE A 186 -22.38 -0.95 12.81
CA ILE A 186 -23.60 -1.31 12.09
C ILE A 186 -23.22 -1.60 10.63
N GLU A 187 -23.64 -2.75 10.14
CA GLU A 187 -23.52 -3.11 8.72
C GLU A 187 -24.73 -2.60 7.94
#